data_947db7c01967e29e0b793b67cab884aa
#
_entry.id   947db7c01967e29e0b793b67cab884aa
#
_cell.length_a   1.000
_cell.length_b   1.000
_cell.length_c   1.000
_cell.angle_alpha   90.00
_cell.angle_beta   90.00
_cell.angle_gamma   90.00
#
_symmetry.space_group_name_H-M   'P 1'
#
loop_
_entity.id
_entity.type
_entity.pdbx_description
1 polymer ?
#
loop_
_entity_poly.entity_id
_entity_poly.type
_entity_poly.pdbx_seq_one_letter_code
_entity_poly.pdbx_strand_id
1 'polypeptide(L)'
;MKYISSDTNVWIDFVTINRIALPFRLPYTYIMNQDAIDEELLSPPDFKEQLISAGLVATELTDDEFFLAESYGARYRKLSVHDRIALAIAKKRNITLLTGDQALRNAANNEGVSLIGTIGILDQLHNQELISTEEYVASLKDLQAKNGTVVRLPARELSERIQRFTSE
;
A
#
# COMPACT_ATOMS: atom_id res chain seq x y z
N MET A 1 0.37 1.51 -19.22
CA MET A 1 -0.15 1.88 -17.89
C MET A 1 0.19 0.76 -16.92
N LYS A 2 0.66 1.11 -15.74
CA LYS A 2 1.09 0.13 -14.75
C LYS A 2 0.04 0.00 -13.64
N TYR A 3 -0.44 -1.21 -13.41
CA TYR A 3 -1.39 -1.52 -12.35
C TYR A 3 -0.67 -1.99 -11.09
N ILE A 4 -1.21 -1.61 -9.93
CA ILE A 4 -0.71 -2.00 -8.61
C ILE A 4 -1.88 -2.57 -7.83
N SER A 5 -1.73 -3.81 -7.30
CA SER A 5 -2.70 -4.38 -6.36
C SER A 5 -2.42 -3.79 -4.99
N SER A 6 -3.40 -3.16 -4.38
CA SER A 6 -3.18 -2.43 -3.12
C SER A 6 -3.89 -3.08 -1.94
N ASP A 7 -3.19 -3.03 -0.80
CA ASP A 7 -3.71 -3.47 0.49
C ASP A 7 -4.13 -2.24 1.31
N THR A 8 -5.13 -2.42 2.14
CA THR A 8 -5.75 -1.35 2.93
C THR A 8 -4.78 -0.58 3.80
N ASN A 9 -3.79 -1.26 4.41
CA ASN A 9 -2.92 -0.63 5.40
C ASN A 9 -2.07 0.52 4.84
N VAL A 10 -1.72 0.48 3.56
CA VAL A 10 -0.99 1.59 2.94
C VAL A 10 -1.88 2.82 2.84
N TRP A 11 -3.14 2.64 2.48
CA TRP A 11 -4.09 3.76 2.43
C TRP A 11 -4.34 4.34 3.81
N ILE A 12 -4.35 3.51 4.86
CA ILE A 12 -4.43 3.97 6.24
C ILE A 12 -3.22 4.84 6.60
N ASP A 13 -2.02 4.47 6.18
CA ASP A 13 -0.83 5.30 6.39
C ASP A 13 -1.01 6.69 5.77
N PHE A 14 -1.43 6.76 4.52
CA PHE A 14 -1.58 8.04 3.83
C PHE A 14 -2.75 8.89 4.35
N VAL A 15 -3.86 8.29 4.78
CA VAL A 15 -4.94 9.06 5.40
C VAL A 15 -4.51 9.59 6.77
N THR A 16 -3.73 8.81 7.51
CA THR A 16 -3.23 9.19 8.83
C THR A 16 -2.37 10.45 8.79
N ILE A 17 -1.56 10.61 7.74
CA ILE A 17 -0.75 11.81 7.54
C ILE A 17 -1.41 12.86 6.65
N ASN A 18 -2.69 12.68 6.34
CA ASN A 18 -3.50 13.59 5.53
C ASN A 18 -2.91 13.84 4.12
N ARG A 19 -2.43 12.78 3.47
CA ARG A 19 -1.79 12.86 2.15
C ARG A 19 -2.28 11.77 1.19
N ILE A 20 -3.59 11.52 1.18
CA ILE A 20 -4.19 10.48 0.33
C ILE A 20 -3.87 10.69 -1.15
N ALA A 21 -3.79 11.93 -1.60
CA ALA A 21 -3.62 12.26 -3.02
C ALA A 21 -2.20 11.97 -3.55
N LEU A 22 -1.19 11.90 -2.67
CA LEU A 22 0.20 11.78 -3.11
C LEU A 22 0.49 10.53 -3.95
N PRO A 23 0.08 9.33 -3.55
CA PRO A 23 0.39 8.14 -4.36
C PRO A 23 -0.16 8.22 -5.78
N PHE A 24 -1.25 8.95 -5.99
CA PHE A 24 -1.90 9.08 -7.30
C PHE A 24 -1.20 10.05 -8.24
N ARG A 25 -0.14 10.72 -7.79
CA ARG A 25 0.75 11.50 -8.67
C ARG A 25 1.70 10.62 -9.47
N LEU A 26 1.93 9.38 -9.01
CA LEU A 26 2.72 8.41 -9.76
C LEU A 26 1.90 7.85 -10.93
N PRO A 27 2.56 7.41 -12.02
CA PRO A 27 1.85 6.91 -13.20
C PRO A 27 1.35 5.48 -13.01
N TYR A 28 0.67 5.20 -11.91
CA TYR A 28 0.12 3.91 -11.57
C TYR A 28 -1.40 3.96 -11.48
N THR A 29 -2.05 2.84 -11.79
CA THR A 29 -3.45 2.61 -11.46
C THR A 29 -3.50 1.64 -10.28
N TYR A 30 -3.92 2.13 -9.13
CA TYR A 30 -4.07 1.29 -7.94
C TYR A 30 -5.43 0.63 -7.99
N ILE A 31 -5.44 -0.70 -7.86
CA ILE A 31 -6.67 -1.48 -7.84
C ILE A 31 -6.84 -2.16 -6.49
N MET A 32 -8.07 -2.42 -6.13
CA MET A 32 -8.44 -3.10 -4.91
C MET A 32 -9.73 -3.85 -5.13
N ASN A 33 -9.87 -5.03 -4.53
CA ASN A 33 -11.10 -5.81 -4.65
C ASN A 33 -12.28 -5.04 -4.06
N GLN A 34 -13.43 -5.09 -4.73
CA GLN A 34 -14.63 -4.36 -4.30
C GLN A 34 -15.04 -4.69 -2.87
N ASP A 35 -14.98 -5.95 -2.47
CA ASP A 35 -15.36 -6.37 -1.13
C ASP A 35 -14.43 -5.77 -0.07
N ALA A 36 -13.14 -5.71 -0.34
CA ALA A 36 -12.18 -5.06 0.57
C ALA A 36 -12.45 -3.57 0.71
N ILE A 37 -12.79 -2.90 -0.40
CA ILE A 37 -13.15 -1.49 -0.39
C ILE A 37 -14.37 -1.27 0.53
N ASP A 38 -15.39 -2.12 0.37
CA ASP A 38 -16.64 -1.97 1.11
C ASP A 38 -16.51 -2.35 2.59
N GLU A 39 -15.66 -3.31 2.90
CA GLU A 39 -15.54 -3.87 4.25
C GLU A 39 -14.43 -3.23 5.09
N GLU A 40 -13.38 -2.70 4.46
CA GLU A 40 -12.21 -2.21 5.19
C GLU A 40 -12.01 -0.69 5.16
N LEU A 41 -12.50 0.00 4.14
CA LEU A 41 -12.32 1.46 4.02
C LEU A 41 -13.45 2.21 4.72
N LEU A 42 -13.60 2.00 6.03
CA LEU A 42 -14.74 2.48 6.81
C LEU A 42 -14.46 3.72 7.63
N SER A 43 -13.22 3.96 8.03
CA SER A 43 -12.87 5.07 8.90
C SER A 43 -11.59 5.76 8.41
N PRO A 44 -11.62 7.09 8.24
CA PRO A 44 -12.72 8.03 8.51
C PRO A 44 -13.94 7.79 7.61
N PRO A 45 -15.13 8.34 7.94
CA PRO A 45 -16.38 8.00 7.24
C PRO A 45 -16.39 8.21 5.73
N ASP A 46 -15.60 9.16 5.23
CA ASP A 46 -15.50 9.45 3.79
C ASP A 46 -14.24 8.86 3.13
N PHE A 47 -13.56 7.95 3.81
CA PHE A 47 -12.29 7.37 3.36
C PHE A 47 -12.38 6.71 1.98
N LYS A 48 -13.38 5.85 1.83
CA LYS A 48 -13.64 5.16 0.57
C LYS A 48 -13.85 6.13 -0.58
N GLU A 49 -14.72 7.12 -0.38
CA GLU A 49 -15.04 8.13 -1.39
C GLU A 49 -13.83 8.98 -1.75
N GLN A 50 -13.00 9.35 -0.77
CA GLN A 50 -11.78 10.10 -1.00
C GLN A 50 -10.80 9.32 -1.89
N LEU A 51 -10.60 8.02 -1.60
CA LEU A 51 -9.69 7.19 -2.38
C LEU A 51 -10.19 6.97 -3.81
N ILE A 52 -11.48 6.70 -3.99
CA ILE A 52 -12.07 6.53 -5.31
C ILE A 52 -11.97 7.83 -6.11
N SER A 53 -12.26 8.97 -5.49
CA SER A 53 -12.12 10.28 -6.13
C SER A 53 -10.66 10.57 -6.53
N ALA A 54 -9.70 10.09 -5.74
CA ALA A 54 -8.28 10.26 -6.04
C ALA A 54 -7.78 9.36 -7.17
N GLY A 55 -8.49 8.25 -7.46
CA GLY A 55 -8.14 7.36 -8.56
C GLY A 55 -8.11 5.88 -8.24
N LEU A 56 -8.42 5.45 -7.03
CA LEU A 56 -8.49 4.03 -6.69
C LEU A 56 -9.59 3.35 -7.50
N VAL A 57 -9.26 2.24 -8.14
CA VAL A 57 -10.17 1.48 -9.00
C VAL A 57 -10.57 0.18 -8.34
N ALA A 58 -11.87 -0.06 -8.22
CA ALA A 58 -12.40 -1.32 -7.73
C ALA A 58 -12.28 -2.38 -8.82
N THR A 59 -11.98 -3.61 -8.43
CA THR A 59 -11.91 -4.74 -9.35
C THR A 59 -12.63 -5.96 -8.79
N GLU A 60 -13.16 -6.77 -9.67
CA GLU A 60 -13.75 -8.05 -9.35
C GLU A 60 -12.71 -9.16 -9.50
N LEU A 61 -12.88 -10.26 -8.76
CA LEU A 61 -12.01 -11.43 -8.90
C LEU A 61 -12.41 -12.27 -10.09
N THR A 62 -11.42 -12.77 -10.81
CA THR A 62 -11.65 -13.90 -11.73
C THR A 62 -11.79 -15.19 -10.91
N ASP A 63 -12.32 -16.24 -11.54
CA ASP A 63 -12.41 -17.56 -10.89
C ASP A 63 -11.03 -18.07 -10.49
N ASP A 64 -10.02 -17.91 -11.36
CA ASP A 64 -8.66 -18.36 -11.07
C ASP A 64 -8.06 -17.59 -9.88
N GLU A 65 -8.33 -16.30 -9.78
CA GLU A 65 -7.89 -15.49 -8.64
C GLU A 65 -8.56 -15.94 -7.34
N PHE A 66 -9.86 -16.22 -7.42
CA PHE A 66 -10.60 -16.72 -6.27
C PHE A 66 -10.02 -18.05 -5.77
N PHE A 67 -9.81 -19.01 -6.66
CA PHE A 67 -9.28 -20.32 -6.28
C PHE A 67 -7.85 -20.22 -5.73
N LEU A 68 -7.03 -19.34 -6.30
CA LEU A 68 -5.68 -19.09 -5.78
C LEU A 68 -5.73 -18.50 -4.37
N ALA A 69 -6.58 -17.50 -4.15
CA ALA A 69 -6.76 -16.89 -2.82
C ALA A 69 -7.20 -17.92 -1.78
N GLU A 70 -8.12 -18.82 -2.17
CA GLU A 70 -8.55 -19.93 -1.31
C GLU A 70 -7.38 -20.84 -0.94
N SER A 71 -6.53 -21.19 -1.91
CA SER A 71 -5.37 -22.05 -1.67
C SER A 71 -4.35 -21.40 -0.72
N TYR A 72 -4.26 -20.07 -0.71
CA TYR A 72 -3.37 -19.35 0.18
C TYR A 72 -3.81 -19.46 1.65
N GLY A 73 -5.09 -19.72 1.91
CA GLY A 73 -5.60 -19.88 3.27
C GLY A 73 -4.91 -20.98 4.05
N ALA A 74 -4.58 -22.09 3.39
CA ALA A 74 -3.86 -23.21 4.01
C ALA A 74 -2.37 -22.95 4.13
N ARG A 75 -1.75 -22.29 3.13
CA ARG A 75 -0.30 -22.05 3.09
C ARG A 75 0.13 -20.87 3.94
N TYR A 76 -0.70 -19.84 4.04
CA TYR A 76 -0.36 -18.59 4.71
C TYR A 76 -1.42 -18.25 5.77
N ARG A 77 -1.38 -18.94 6.89
CA ARG A 77 -2.43 -18.87 7.92
C ARG A 77 -2.57 -17.50 8.60
N LYS A 78 -1.53 -16.67 8.54
CA LYS A 78 -1.56 -15.33 9.14
C LYS A 78 -2.26 -14.30 8.26
N LEU A 79 -2.53 -14.64 7.00
CA LEU A 79 -3.16 -13.71 6.07
C LEU A 79 -4.66 -13.70 6.26
N SER A 80 -5.25 -12.50 6.29
CA SER A 80 -6.70 -12.34 6.24
C SER A 80 -7.23 -12.71 4.85
N VAL A 81 -8.54 -12.83 4.73
CA VAL A 81 -9.19 -13.07 3.44
C VAL A 81 -8.79 -11.99 2.43
N HIS A 82 -8.82 -10.71 2.83
CA HIS A 82 -8.50 -9.60 1.93
C HIS A 82 -7.02 -9.56 1.56
N ASP A 83 -6.12 -9.93 2.48
CA ASP A 83 -4.68 -10.08 2.19
C ASP A 83 -4.45 -11.12 1.08
N ARG A 84 -5.10 -12.27 1.22
CA ARG A 84 -4.97 -13.37 0.25
C ARG A 84 -5.50 -12.98 -1.12
N ILE A 85 -6.59 -12.22 -1.15
CA ILE A 85 -7.17 -11.72 -2.39
C ILE A 85 -6.23 -10.73 -3.07
N ALA A 86 -5.68 -9.79 -2.33
CA ALA A 86 -4.72 -8.82 -2.89
C ALA A 86 -3.49 -9.50 -3.47
N LEU A 87 -2.99 -10.53 -2.78
CA LEU A 87 -1.85 -11.32 -3.24
C LEU A 87 -2.21 -12.11 -4.51
N ALA A 88 -3.38 -12.77 -4.54
CA ALA A 88 -3.81 -13.54 -5.70
C ALA A 88 -3.98 -12.68 -6.95
N ILE A 89 -4.53 -11.48 -6.80
CA ILE A 89 -4.65 -10.51 -7.90
C ILE A 89 -3.26 -10.16 -8.44
N ALA A 90 -2.33 -9.83 -7.53
CA ALA A 90 -0.97 -9.46 -7.94
C ALA A 90 -0.28 -10.63 -8.67
N LYS A 91 -0.40 -11.83 -8.15
CA LYS A 91 0.22 -13.04 -8.72
C LYS A 91 -0.35 -13.35 -10.10
N LYS A 92 -1.67 -13.44 -10.23
CA LYS A 92 -2.33 -13.84 -11.48
C LYS A 92 -2.21 -12.79 -12.57
N ARG A 93 -2.24 -11.51 -12.21
CA ARG A 93 -2.13 -10.42 -13.18
C ARG A 93 -0.69 -10.00 -13.42
N ASN A 94 0.26 -10.60 -12.70
CA ASN A 94 1.70 -10.29 -12.79
C ASN A 94 1.96 -8.79 -12.59
N ILE A 95 1.41 -8.26 -11.50
CA ILE A 95 1.56 -6.86 -11.12
C ILE A 95 2.15 -6.75 -9.72
N THR A 96 2.64 -5.56 -9.37
CA THR A 96 3.21 -5.27 -8.06
C THR A 96 2.13 -5.21 -6.99
N LEU A 97 2.46 -5.68 -5.79
CA LEU A 97 1.60 -5.59 -4.60
C LEU A 97 2.10 -4.44 -3.72
N LEU A 98 1.19 -3.56 -3.34
CA LEU A 98 1.45 -2.44 -2.44
C LEU A 98 0.95 -2.81 -1.04
N THR A 99 1.86 -3.07 -0.11
CA THR A 99 1.53 -3.43 1.26
C THR A 99 2.67 -3.13 2.22
N GLY A 100 2.34 -2.83 3.48
CA GLY A 100 3.30 -2.72 4.57
C GLY A 100 3.20 -3.88 5.56
N ASP A 101 2.24 -4.78 5.41
CA ASP A 101 2.06 -5.91 6.32
C ASP A 101 3.17 -6.96 6.14
N GLN A 102 3.86 -7.30 7.24
CA GLN A 102 5.02 -8.19 7.16
C GLN A 102 4.64 -9.60 6.72
N ALA A 103 3.54 -10.15 7.22
CA ALA A 103 3.10 -11.49 6.84
C ALA A 103 2.76 -11.56 5.35
N LEU A 104 2.08 -10.53 4.84
CA LEU A 104 1.74 -10.45 3.42
C LEU A 104 2.99 -10.25 2.56
N ARG A 105 3.95 -9.45 3.01
CA ARG A 105 5.24 -9.28 2.31
C ARG A 105 6.01 -10.60 2.22
N ASN A 106 6.05 -11.36 3.32
CA ASN A 106 6.72 -12.66 3.32
C ASN A 106 6.07 -13.63 2.34
N ALA A 107 4.74 -13.68 2.32
CA ALA A 107 4.01 -14.53 1.38
C ALA A 107 4.26 -14.10 -0.07
N ALA A 108 4.25 -12.80 -0.35
CA ALA A 108 4.51 -12.27 -1.69
C ALA A 108 5.91 -12.65 -2.16
N ASN A 109 6.92 -12.56 -1.30
CA ASN A 109 8.27 -12.98 -1.63
C ASN A 109 8.32 -14.46 -1.98
N ASN A 110 7.63 -15.31 -1.23
CA ASN A 110 7.55 -16.75 -1.53
C ASN A 110 6.87 -17.02 -2.87
N GLU A 111 5.91 -16.18 -3.25
CA GLU A 111 5.17 -16.33 -4.51
C GLU A 111 5.84 -15.64 -5.70
N GLY A 112 6.98 -14.99 -5.49
CA GLY A 112 7.67 -14.25 -6.55
C GLY A 112 6.96 -12.99 -6.99
N VAL A 113 6.15 -12.39 -6.13
CA VAL A 113 5.40 -11.16 -6.40
C VAL A 113 6.22 -9.95 -5.99
N SER A 114 6.34 -8.97 -6.90
CA SER A 114 7.06 -7.71 -6.62
C SER A 114 6.30 -6.88 -5.58
N LEU A 115 7.05 -6.22 -4.71
CA LEU A 115 6.49 -5.45 -3.58
C LEU A 115 6.90 -3.99 -3.62
N ILE A 116 6.01 -3.14 -3.12
CA ILE A 116 6.32 -1.76 -2.77
C ILE A 116 5.53 -1.42 -1.49
N GLY A 117 6.07 -0.58 -0.63
CA GLY A 117 5.40 -0.12 0.58
C GLY A 117 5.21 1.39 0.60
N THR A 118 4.69 1.90 1.70
CA THR A 118 4.44 3.34 1.92
C THR A 118 5.71 4.17 1.70
N ILE A 119 6.83 3.75 2.31
CA ILE A 119 8.11 4.45 2.15
C ILE A 119 8.58 4.42 0.70
N GLY A 120 8.43 3.27 0.03
CA GLY A 120 8.79 3.13 -1.38
C GLY A 120 7.99 4.05 -2.30
N ILE A 121 6.71 4.26 -2.02
CA ILE A 121 5.88 5.22 -2.75
C ILE A 121 6.45 6.63 -2.58
N LEU A 122 6.76 7.03 -1.35
CA LEU A 122 7.35 8.35 -1.07
C LEU A 122 8.70 8.51 -1.76
N ASP A 123 9.55 7.47 -1.72
CA ASP A 123 10.84 7.48 -2.40
C ASP A 123 10.69 7.72 -3.90
N GLN A 124 9.74 7.03 -4.54
CA GLN A 124 9.49 7.22 -5.98
C GLN A 124 8.98 8.62 -6.29
N LEU A 125 8.06 9.14 -5.49
CA LEU A 125 7.54 10.49 -5.66
C LEU A 125 8.68 11.52 -5.61
N HIS A 126 9.57 11.38 -4.65
CA HIS A 126 10.72 12.27 -4.49
C HIS A 126 11.72 12.11 -5.64
N ASN A 127 12.07 10.87 -6.00
CA ASN A 127 13.05 10.59 -7.06
C ASN A 127 12.57 11.09 -8.42
N GLN A 128 11.27 11.07 -8.67
CA GLN A 128 10.68 11.57 -9.93
C GLN A 128 10.32 13.04 -9.88
N GLU A 129 10.70 13.72 -8.81
CA GLU A 129 10.46 15.16 -8.61
C GLU A 129 8.97 15.52 -8.65
N LEU A 130 8.11 14.59 -8.23
CA LEU A 130 6.66 14.79 -8.13
C LEU A 130 6.25 15.45 -6.82
N ILE A 131 7.14 15.41 -5.82
CA ILE A 131 7.02 16.17 -4.57
C ILE A 131 8.38 16.80 -4.27
N SER A 132 8.36 17.91 -3.52
CA SER A 132 9.60 18.56 -3.08
C SER A 132 10.30 17.74 -2.01
N THR A 133 11.60 18.01 -1.78
CA THR A 133 12.33 17.42 -0.66
C THR A 133 11.68 17.77 0.67
N GLU A 134 11.16 19.00 0.79
CA GLU A 134 10.48 19.46 2.01
C GLU A 134 9.21 18.64 2.26
N GLU A 135 8.40 18.41 1.25
CA GLU A 135 7.18 17.59 1.35
C GLU A 135 7.53 16.14 1.66
N TYR A 136 8.57 15.61 1.03
CA TYR A 136 9.08 14.25 1.28
C TYR A 136 9.47 14.07 2.76
N VAL A 137 10.31 14.97 3.27
CA VAL A 137 10.77 14.92 4.67
C VAL A 137 9.60 15.12 5.63
N ALA A 138 8.70 16.07 5.36
CA ALA A 138 7.52 16.29 6.19
C ALA A 138 6.65 15.05 6.29
N SER A 139 6.45 14.36 5.16
CA SER A 139 5.67 13.11 5.12
C SER A 139 6.32 12.02 5.97
N LEU A 140 7.64 11.86 5.86
CA LEU A 140 8.38 10.88 6.66
C LEU A 140 8.32 11.19 8.16
N LYS A 141 8.43 12.46 8.52
CA LYS A 141 8.34 12.90 9.93
C LYS A 141 6.95 12.67 10.50
N ASP A 142 5.91 12.91 9.72
CA ASP A 142 4.53 12.67 10.14
C ASP A 142 4.28 11.17 10.35
N LEU A 143 4.81 10.31 9.46
CA LEU A 143 4.76 8.87 9.64
C LEU A 143 5.53 8.43 10.88
N GLN A 144 6.72 8.99 11.12
CA GLN A 144 7.53 8.69 12.29
C GLN A 144 6.79 9.05 13.58
N ALA A 145 6.11 10.19 13.61
CA ALA A 145 5.34 10.63 14.78
C ALA A 145 4.18 9.68 15.11
N LYS A 146 3.61 9.01 14.10
CA LYS A 146 2.50 8.05 14.26
C LYS A 146 2.96 6.61 14.32
N ASN A 147 4.25 6.35 14.14
CA ASN A 147 4.79 5.00 14.08
C ASN A 147 4.66 4.30 15.44
N GLY A 148 4.26 3.03 15.41
CA GLY A 148 4.00 2.26 16.62
C GLY A 148 2.55 2.32 17.09
N THR A 149 1.71 3.11 16.42
CA THR A 149 0.26 3.18 16.69
C THR A 149 -0.50 2.60 15.49
N VAL A 150 -1.17 3.46 14.72
CA VAL A 150 -1.87 3.04 13.49
C VAL A 150 -0.87 2.72 12.38
N VAL A 151 0.19 3.50 12.29
CA VAL A 151 1.28 3.31 11.33
C VAL A 151 2.31 2.33 11.93
N ARG A 152 2.75 1.36 11.12
CA ARG A 152 3.74 0.36 11.54
C ARG A 152 4.76 0.16 10.44
N LEU A 153 5.75 1.04 10.40
CA LEU A 153 6.81 1.04 9.40
C LEU A 153 8.17 0.83 10.08
N PRO A 154 9.19 0.38 9.31
CA PRO A 154 10.53 0.22 9.87
C PRO A 154 11.09 1.56 10.35
N ALA A 155 11.23 1.71 11.66
CA ALA A 155 11.69 2.96 12.28
C ALA A 155 13.03 3.40 11.74
N ARG A 156 13.93 2.46 11.51
CA ARG A 156 15.27 2.74 10.98
C ARG A 156 15.21 3.33 9.56
N GLU A 157 14.36 2.80 8.71
CA GLU A 157 14.22 3.32 7.34
C GLU A 157 13.70 4.76 7.33
N LEU A 158 12.74 5.07 8.21
CA LEU A 158 12.24 6.43 8.37
C LEU A 158 13.36 7.36 8.84
N SER A 159 14.08 6.97 9.91
CA SER A 159 15.17 7.78 10.49
C SER A 159 16.30 8.05 9.50
N GLU A 160 16.73 7.02 8.79
CA GLU A 160 17.83 7.15 7.82
C GLU A 160 17.49 8.13 6.70
N ARG A 161 16.27 8.08 6.19
CA ARG A 161 15.85 9.00 5.13
C ARG A 161 15.72 10.43 5.63
N ILE A 162 15.13 10.61 6.82
CA ILE A 162 15.00 11.94 7.42
C ILE A 162 16.39 12.55 7.62
N GLN A 163 17.34 11.80 8.19
CA GLN A 163 18.70 12.27 8.40
C GLN A 163 19.40 12.67 7.09
N ARG A 164 19.22 11.84 6.05
CA ARG A 164 19.89 12.07 4.76
C ARG A 164 19.53 13.43 4.16
N PHE A 165 18.32 13.91 4.37
CA PHE A 165 17.82 15.13 3.75
C PHE A 165 17.70 16.32 4.71
N THR A 166 18.01 16.16 6.00
CA THR A 166 17.93 17.22 7.01
C THR A 166 19.26 17.55 7.66
N SER A 167 20.26 16.67 7.58
CA SER A 167 21.59 16.95 8.13
C SER A 167 22.40 17.75 7.12
N GLU A 168 23.10 18.75 7.61
CA GLU A 168 24.03 19.56 6.84
C GLU A 168 25.45 19.30 7.27
#